data_7ac592a689c0e71ea85f3817d24fc051
#
_entry.id   7ac592a689c0e71ea85f3817d24fc051
#
_cell.length_a   1.000
_cell.length_b   1.000
_cell.length_c   1.000
_cell.angle_alpha   90.00
_cell.angle_beta   90.00
_cell.angle_gamma   90.00
#
_symmetry.space_group_name_H-M   'P 1'
#
loop_
_entity.id
_entity.type
_entity.pdbx_description
1 polymer ?
#
loop_
_entity_poly.entity_id
_entity_poly.type
_entity_poly.pdbx_seq_one_letter_code
_entity_poly.pdbx_strand_id
1 'polypeptide(L)'
;MRLTGTDRGRLLFVLALATAVAVFTATVPLLRDWFDLRVYHGAVDAWIHHGGSVYDYRVPGTAYGFTYPPFAAVSMLPMALFGLHAAIAVGLLLNLAATAFVLHVLAGERLRRHGWFGLAVTVCLLALLEPVRDTFSFGQVNLVLLALVLGDAWLLSTGRARWAGVGIGLAAAIKLTPAIFIVLLLLARRPRAAGTAVGVAATATVLAAWVMPGASRFYWTEAVWDTTRIGRLDYVSNQSLQGVLARLADPAEPSRAAWALAALAVLGVWVWRARRALAADDVLGAFALTGLAACLLSPITWVHHLVWLLPSLAILFGEGLRRRRLLWIAGCLYVLLCSSVVWLWFDDASGIDGFVGSNTYVWITLGLLLGLPVGQARVNRPPWRRRTRDTAPAPSPAAPARVPASPSQPTEPSSAAMATGTAVGPAVDTRRGGRSEPTGSTRPAAPKPQSSSERASSYTAKPPA
;
A
#
# COMPACT_ATOMS: atom_id res chain seq x y z
N MET A 1 -24.02 2.39 -30.36
CA MET A 1 -24.83 2.22 -29.11
C MET A 1 -25.95 1.19 -29.17
N ARG A 2 -26.33 0.62 -30.34
CA ARG A 2 -27.41 -0.40 -30.44
C ARG A 2 -26.96 -1.84 -30.11
N LEU A 3 -25.66 -2.17 -30.23
CA LEU A 3 -25.14 -3.52 -30.01
C LEU A 3 -25.22 -4.01 -28.55
N THR A 4 -25.10 -3.13 -27.56
CA THR A 4 -25.16 -3.49 -26.13
C THR A 4 -26.55 -3.41 -25.51
N GLY A 5 -27.58 -3.18 -26.31
CA GLY A 5 -29.00 -3.12 -25.87
C GLY A 5 -29.64 -4.49 -25.61
N THR A 6 -29.07 -5.57 -26.16
CA THR A 6 -29.54 -6.95 -26.00
C THR A 6 -28.49 -7.80 -25.31
N ASP A 7 -28.90 -8.90 -24.66
CA ASP A 7 -27.95 -9.80 -23.98
C ASP A 7 -27.00 -10.50 -24.98
N ARG A 8 -27.47 -10.81 -26.19
CA ARG A 8 -26.60 -11.31 -27.27
C ARG A 8 -25.55 -10.28 -27.67
N GLY A 9 -25.95 -9.02 -27.85
CA GLY A 9 -25.01 -7.93 -28.18
C GLY A 9 -23.99 -7.68 -27.09
N ARG A 10 -24.42 -7.74 -25.83
CA ARG A 10 -23.50 -7.66 -24.65
C ARG A 10 -22.50 -8.82 -24.62
N LEU A 11 -22.98 -10.05 -24.85
CA LEU A 11 -22.13 -11.24 -24.90
C LEU A 11 -21.10 -11.12 -26.04
N LEU A 12 -21.50 -10.78 -27.24
CA LEU A 12 -20.59 -10.59 -28.37
C LEU A 12 -19.57 -9.50 -28.12
N PHE A 13 -19.97 -8.39 -27.49
CA PHE A 13 -19.03 -7.33 -27.09
C PHE A 13 -18.03 -7.82 -26.09
N VAL A 14 -18.46 -8.54 -25.04
CA VAL A 14 -17.55 -9.09 -24.02
C VAL A 14 -16.60 -10.11 -24.63
N LEU A 15 -17.09 -11.00 -25.50
CA LEU A 15 -16.24 -11.98 -26.19
C LEU A 15 -15.20 -11.30 -27.07
N ALA A 16 -15.58 -10.30 -27.85
CA ALA A 16 -14.66 -9.53 -28.69
C ALA A 16 -13.61 -8.80 -27.84
N LEU A 17 -14.05 -8.18 -26.73
CA LEU A 17 -13.13 -7.50 -25.80
C LEU A 17 -12.19 -8.51 -25.11
N ALA A 18 -12.70 -9.65 -24.65
CA ALA A 18 -11.90 -10.69 -24.01
C ALA A 18 -10.88 -11.29 -25.00
N THR A 19 -11.29 -11.51 -26.27
CA THR A 19 -10.39 -11.94 -27.34
C THR A 19 -9.29 -10.90 -27.59
N ALA A 20 -9.63 -9.61 -27.68
CA ALA A 20 -8.68 -8.54 -27.86
C ALA A 20 -7.67 -8.47 -26.67
N VAL A 21 -8.16 -8.63 -25.44
CA VAL A 21 -7.32 -8.71 -24.22
C VAL A 21 -6.40 -9.93 -24.28
N ALA A 22 -6.93 -11.11 -24.66
CA ALA A 22 -6.15 -12.33 -24.77
C ALA A 22 -5.04 -12.22 -25.84
N VAL A 23 -5.37 -11.67 -27.01
CA VAL A 23 -4.39 -11.40 -28.07
C VAL A 23 -3.33 -10.42 -27.59
N PHE A 24 -3.75 -9.29 -27.00
CA PHE A 24 -2.83 -8.28 -26.47
C PHE A 24 -1.88 -8.87 -25.43
N THR A 25 -2.40 -9.63 -24.46
CA THR A 25 -1.56 -10.24 -23.41
C THR A 25 -0.66 -11.36 -23.94
N ALA A 26 -1.04 -12.03 -25.01
CA ALA A 26 -0.20 -13.05 -25.67
C ALA A 26 0.88 -12.44 -26.54
N THR A 27 0.68 -11.24 -27.12
CA THR A 27 1.63 -10.59 -28.03
C THR A 27 2.58 -9.62 -27.31
N VAL A 28 2.18 -9.03 -26.18
CA VAL A 28 3.07 -8.21 -25.38
C VAL A 28 4.02 -9.13 -24.61
N PRO A 29 5.35 -8.97 -24.76
CA PRO A 29 6.31 -9.81 -24.06
C PRO A 29 6.10 -9.72 -22.54
N LEU A 30 5.62 -10.80 -21.94
CA LEU A 30 5.41 -10.92 -20.50
C LEU A 30 6.50 -11.83 -19.92
N LEU A 31 7.77 -11.40 -20.03
CA LEU A 31 8.94 -12.15 -19.55
C LEU A 31 9.06 -12.13 -18.03
N ARG A 32 8.00 -12.45 -17.33
CA ARG A 32 7.99 -12.32 -15.87
C ARG A 32 8.02 -13.66 -15.15
N ASP A 33 7.64 -14.73 -15.81
CA ASP A 33 7.80 -16.15 -15.49
C ASP A 33 7.67 -16.44 -13.97
N TRP A 34 6.68 -15.82 -13.31
CA TRP A 34 6.43 -15.95 -11.86
C TRP A 34 7.66 -15.59 -11.02
N PHE A 35 8.48 -14.67 -11.50
CA PHE A 35 9.82 -14.40 -10.96
C PHE A 35 9.78 -14.13 -9.44
N ASP A 36 8.90 -13.24 -8.99
CA ASP A 36 8.83 -12.91 -7.56
C ASP A 36 8.31 -14.07 -6.72
N LEU A 37 7.38 -14.84 -7.28
CA LEU A 37 6.88 -16.03 -6.59
C LEU A 37 7.95 -17.12 -6.50
N ARG A 38 8.82 -17.25 -7.50
CA ARG A 38 10.02 -18.10 -7.42
C ARG A 38 10.98 -17.62 -6.32
N VAL A 39 11.16 -16.30 -6.17
CA VAL A 39 11.94 -15.74 -5.06
C VAL A 39 11.33 -16.13 -3.72
N TYR A 40 10.01 -15.98 -3.55
CA TYR A 40 9.34 -16.29 -2.30
C TYR A 40 9.38 -17.77 -1.96
N HIS A 41 9.00 -18.61 -2.93
CA HIS A 41 9.00 -20.06 -2.77
C HIS A 41 10.41 -20.58 -2.49
N GLY A 42 11.40 -20.20 -3.31
CA GLY A 42 12.77 -20.69 -3.16
C GLY A 42 13.45 -20.20 -1.87
N ALA A 43 13.16 -18.96 -1.42
CA ALA A 43 13.69 -18.48 -0.15
C ALA A 43 13.12 -19.22 1.06
N VAL A 44 11.80 -19.53 1.05
CA VAL A 44 11.16 -20.30 2.11
C VAL A 44 11.60 -21.76 2.07
N ASP A 45 11.71 -22.35 0.89
CA ASP A 45 12.21 -23.71 0.70
C ASP A 45 13.66 -23.86 1.19
N ALA A 46 14.56 -22.94 0.81
CA ALA A 46 15.94 -22.90 1.27
C ALA A 46 16.03 -22.78 2.81
N TRP A 47 15.15 -22.00 3.41
CA TRP A 47 15.12 -21.86 4.86
C TRP A 47 14.64 -23.13 5.56
N ILE A 48 13.52 -23.69 5.13
CA ILE A 48 12.87 -24.82 5.83
C ILE A 48 13.55 -26.15 5.56
N HIS A 49 13.94 -26.42 4.31
CA HIS A 49 14.45 -27.73 3.90
C HIS A 49 15.98 -27.81 3.83
N HIS A 50 16.67 -26.66 3.71
CA HIS A 50 18.12 -26.63 3.53
C HIS A 50 18.86 -25.88 4.64
N GLY A 51 18.16 -25.38 5.68
CA GLY A 51 18.76 -24.70 6.83
C GLY A 51 19.44 -23.36 6.52
N GLY A 52 19.21 -22.81 5.32
CA GLY A 52 19.75 -21.52 4.89
C GLY A 52 18.98 -20.32 5.47
N SER A 53 19.52 -19.10 5.30
CA SER A 53 18.77 -17.88 5.54
C SER A 53 17.94 -17.51 4.31
N VAL A 54 16.71 -17.01 4.52
CA VAL A 54 15.85 -16.51 3.41
C VAL A 54 16.53 -15.39 2.62
N TYR A 55 17.48 -14.67 3.23
CA TYR A 55 18.22 -13.57 2.57
C TYR A 55 19.44 -14.02 1.79
N ASP A 56 19.85 -15.28 1.90
CA ASP A 56 20.98 -15.84 1.15
C ASP A 56 20.52 -16.46 -0.17
N TYR A 57 19.24 -16.83 -0.25
CA TYR A 57 18.67 -17.37 -1.48
C TYR A 57 18.73 -16.37 -2.64
N ARG A 58 19.11 -16.86 -3.81
CA ARG A 58 19.06 -16.13 -5.09
C ARG A 58 18.39 -17.01 -6.12
N VAL A 59 17.57 -16.41 -6.98
CA VAL A 59 17.01 -17.13 -8.13
C VAL A 59 18.18 -17.54 -9.04
N PRO A 60 18.31 -18.81 -9.42
CA PRO A 60 19.39 -19.29 -10.25
C PRO A 60 19.60 -18.43 -11.51
N GLY A 61 20.86 -18.06 -11.77
CA GLY A 61 21.23 -17.21 -12.89
C GLY A 61 20.98 -15.71 -12.69
N THR A 62 20.56 -15.28 -11.48
CA THR A 62 20.32 -13.86 -11.18
C THR A 62 20.97 -13.43 -9.86
N ALA A 63 21.08 -12.10 -9.66
CA ALA A 63 21.50 -11.52 -8.37
C ALA A 63 20.32 -11.29 -7.41
N TYR A 64 19.08 -11.55 -7.83
CA TYR A 64 17.88 -11.20 -7.09
C TYR A 64 17.47 -12.29 -6.10
N GLY A 65 17.04 -11.87 -4.92
CA GLY A 65 16.61 -12.73 -3.84
C GLY A 65 15.52 -12.07 -2.98
N PHE A 66 15.30 -12.64 -1.81
CA PHE A 66 14.28 -12.17 -0.88
C PHE A 66 14.66 -10.81 -0.25
N THR A 67 13.75 -9.84 -0.30
CA THR A 67 14.01 -8.46 0.13
C THR A 67 12.97 -7.91 1.12
N TYR A 68 11.94 -8.69 1.46
CA TYR A 68 10.87 -8.27 2.36
C TYR A 68 11.23 -8.45 3.83
N PRO A 69 10.48 -7.78 4.77
CA PRO A 69 10.62 -8.04 6.20
C PRO A 69 10.51 -9.53 6.55
N PRO A 70 11.14 -10.00 7.63
CA PRO A 70 11.13 -11.42 7.99
C PRO A 70 9.74 -12.02 8.15
N PHE A 71 8.76 -11.24 8.63
CA PHE A 71 7.39 -11.70 8.75
C PHE A 71 6.76 -12.10 7.41
N ALA A 72 7.20 -11.51 6.29
CA ALA A 72 6.74 -11.96 4.97
C ALA A 72 7.09 -13.44 4.74
N ALA A 73 8.32 -13.87 5.05
CA ALA A 73 8.72 -15.27 4.94
C ALA A 73 7.90 -16.16 5.89
N VAL A 74 7.66 -15.71 7.14
CA VAL A 74 6.80 -16.44 8.08
C VAL A 74 5.36 -16.57 7.54
N SER A 75 4.80 -15.52 6.94
CA SER A 75 3.46 -15.58 6.32
C SER A 75 3.38 -16.50 5.09
N MET A 76 4.52 -16.75 4.45
CA MET A 76 4.67 -17.61 3.27
C MET A 76 5.10 -19.05 3.62
N LEU A 77 5.27 -19.39 4.90
CA LEU A 77 5.63 -20.73 5.36
C LEU A 77 4.83 -21.87 4.71
N PRO A 78 3.51 -21.73 4.47
CA PRO A 78 2.76 -22.80 3.78
C PRO A 78 3.30 -23.14 2.40
N MET A 79 4.08 -22.26 1.75
CA MET A 79 4.71 -22.55 0.45
C MET A 79 5.75 -23.69 0.53
N ALA A 80 6.38 -23.90 1.70
CA ALA A 80 7.30 -25.01 1.92
C ALA A 80 6.64 -26.40 1.84
N LEU A 81 5.32 -26.46 1.99
CA LEU A 81 4.56 -27.71 1.91
C LEU A 81 4.20 -28.11 0.47
N PHE A 82 4.44 -27.23 -0.50
CA PHE A 82 3.98 -27.39 -1.87
C PHE A 82 5.11 -27.18 -2.86
N GLY A 83 5.06 -27.90 -3.97
CA GLY A 83 5.93 -27.57 -5.11
C GLY A 83 5.55 -26.22 -5.75
N LEU A 84 6.46 -25.63 -6.51
CA LEU A 84 6.33 -24.32 -7.14
C LEU A 84 5.00 -24.13 -7.90
N HIS A 85 4.54 -25.11 -8.67
CA HIS A 85 3.29 -25.00 -9.44
C HIS A 85 2.06 -24.85 -8.54
N ALA A 86 2.01 -25.57 -7.41
CA ALA A 86 0.92 -25.40 -6.44
C ALA A 86 1.01 -24.05 -5.73
N ALA A 87 2.21 -23.57 -5.40
CA ALA A 87 2.41 -22.23 -4.86
C ALA A 87 1.95 -21.15 -5.85
N ILE A 88 2.21 -21.30 -7.16
CA ILE A 88 1.69 -20.42 -8.22
C ILE A 88 0.16 -20.43 -8.22
N ALA A 89 -0.47 -21.60 -8.20
CA ALA A 89 -1.93 -21.70 -8.19
C ALA A 89 -2.56 -21.00 -6.96
N VAL A 90 -1.98 -21.19 -5.78
CA VAL A 90 -2.43 -20.51 -4.53
C VAL A 90 -2.22 -19.00 -4.65
N GLY A 91 -1.07 -18.54 -5.12
CA GLY A 91 -0.77 -17.12 -5.33
C GLY A 91 -1.75 -16.47 -6.31
N LEU A 92 -2.11 -17.14 -7.41
CA LEU A 92 -3.13 -16.69 -8.36
C LEU A 92 -4.51 -16.58 -7.70
N LEU A 93 -4.93 -17.59 -6.96
CA LEU A 93 -6.23 -17.59 -6.25
C LEU A 93 -6.30 -16.45 -5.23
N LEU A 94 -5.22 -16.22 -4.47
CA LEU A 94 -5.15 -15.10 -3.53
C LEU A 94 -5.24 -13.75 -4.24
N ASN A 95 -4.54 -13.56 -5.36
CA ASN A 95 -4.62 -12.34 -6.16
C ASN A 95 -6.00 -12.15 -6.80
N LEU A 96 -6.66 -13.20 -7.26
CA LEU A 96 -8.04 -13.15 -7.76
C LEU A 96 -9.02 -12.76 -6.66
N ALA A 97 -8.91 -13.37 -5.48
CA ALA A 97 -9.74 -13.04 -4.31
C ALA A 97 -9.51 -11.59 -3.85
N ALA A 98 -8.25 -11.15 -3.80
CA ALA A 98 -7.88 -9.77 -3.49
C ALA A 98 -8.46 -8.80 -4.52
N THR A 99 -8.35 -9.10 -5.81
CA THR A 99 -8.91 -8.28 -6.89
C THR A 99 -10.44 -8.19 -6.78
N ALA A 100 -11.12 -9.30 -6.53
CA ALA A 100 -12.57 -9.33 -6.33
C ALA A 100 -12.99 -8.46 -5.13
N PHE A 101 -12.25 -8.52 -4.01
CA PHE A 101 -12.49 -7.69 -2.85
C PHE A 101 -12.22 -6.19 -3.14
N VAL A 102 -11.11 -5.87 -3.79
CA VAL A 102 -10.78 -4.49 -4.22
C VAL A 102 -11.90 -3.93 -5.10
N LEU A 103 -12.37 -4.69 -6.10
CA LEU A 103 -13.50 -4.30 -6.94
C LEU A 103 -14.79 -4.13 -6.16
N HIS A 104 -15.06 -5.01 -5.20
CA HIS A 104 -16.22 -4.88 -4.31
C HIS A 104 -16.20 -3.54 -3.55
N VAL A 105 -15.04 -3.19 -2.99
CA VAL A 105 -14.87 -1.95 -2.22
C VAL A 105 -14.96 -0.72 -3.12
N LEU A 106 -14.29 -0.72 -4.28
CA LEU A 106 -14.16 0.46 -5.14
C LEU A 106 -15.38 0.68 -6.05
N ALA A 107 -15.98 -0.39 -6.55
CA ALA A 107 -17.00 -0.33 -7.61
C ALA A 107 -18.25 -1.18 -7.34
N GLY A 108 -18.38 -1.88 -6.21
CA GLY A 108 -19.41 -2.89 -5.96
C GLY A 108 -20.84 -2.45 -6.26
N GLU A 109 -21.22 -1.20 -5.93
CA GLU A 109 -22.57 -0.69 -6.26
C GLU A 109 -22.79 -0.51 -7.77
N ARG A 110 -21.76 0.02 -8.47
CA ARG A 110 -21.84 0.19 -9.94
C ARG A 110 -21.90 -1.16 -10.62
N LEU A 111 -21.09 -2.12 -10.16
CA LEU A 111 -21.07 -3.47 -10.70
C LEU A 111 -22.41 -4.18 -10.49
N ARG A 112 -23.03 -4.03 -9.31
CA ARG A 112 -24.38 -4.58 -9.08
C ARG A 112 -25.44 -3.99 -10.00
N ARG A 113 -25.36 -2.68 -10.32
CA ARG A 113 -26.31 -2.02 -11.24
C ARG A 113 -26.15 -2.48 -12.68
N HIS A 114 -24.92 -2.78 -13.11
CA HIS A 114 -24.64 -3.21 -14.47
C HIS A 114 -24.59 -4.73 -14.65
N GLY A 115 -24.72 -5.47 -13.54
CA GLY A 115 -24.76 -6.93 -13.51
C GLY A 115 -23.49 -7.58 -14.07
N TRP A 116 -23.63 -8.77 -14.65
CA TRP A 116 -22.53 -9.56 -15.20
C TRP A 116 -21.76 -8.82 -16.31
N PHE A 117 -22.45 -8.03 -17.13
CA PHE A 117 -21.83 -7.27 -18.22
C PHE A 117 -20.83 -6.23 -17.69
N GLY A 118 -21.24 -5.44 -16.69
CA GLY A 118 -20.36 -4.47 -16.05
C GLY A 118 -19.15 -5.13 -15.40
N LEU A 119 -19.35 -6.28 -14.76
CA LEU A 119 -18.27 -7.06 -14.16
C LEU A 119 -17.29 -7.57 -15.22
N ALA A 120 -17.78 -8.21 -16.28
CA ALA A 120 -16.95 -8.76 -17.35
C ALA A 120 -16.11 -7.67 -18.05
N VAL A 121 -16.73 -6.54 -18.39
CA VAL A 121 -16.00 -5.39 -18.98
C VAL A 121 -14.92 -4.88 -18.01
N THR A 122 -15.26 -4.74 -16.72
CA THR A 122 -14.29 -4.25 -15.71
C THR A 122 -13.11 -5.21 -15.57
N VAL A 123 -13.35 -6.53 -15.56
CA VAL A 123 -12.27 -7.54 -15.49
C VAL A 123 -11.37 -7.45 -16.73
N CYS A 124 -11.93 -7.36 -17.92
CA CYS A 124 -11.16 -7.17 -19.15
C CYS A 124 -10.30 -5.90 -19.11
N LEU A 125 -10.88 -4.79 -18.66
CA LEU A 125 -10.15 -3.53 -18.53
C LEU A 125 -9.04 -3.61 -17.47
N LEU A 126 -9.26 -4.30 -16.35
CA LEU A 126 -8.21 -4.51 -15.35
C LEU A 126 -7.07 -5.39 -15.87
N ALA A 127 -7.39 -6.42 -16.66
CA ALA A 127 -6.39 -7.29 -17.25
C ALA A 127 -5.45 -6.59 -18.25
N LEU A 128 -5.88 -5.46 -18.83
CA LEU A 128 -5.05 -4.62 -19.70
C LEU A 128 -4.11 -3.69 -18.92
N LEU A 129 -4.45 -3.31 -17.69
CA LEU A 129 -3.59 -2.44 -16.88
C LEU A 129 -2.27 -3.10 -16.57
N GLU A 130 -1.16 -2.50 -16.99
CA GLU A 130 0.18 -3.06 -16.79
C GLU A 130 0.49 -3.36 -15.30
N PRO A 131 0.22 -2.49 -14.33
CA PRO A 131 0.47 -2.81 -12.92
C PRO A 131 -0.27 -4.04 -12.42
N VAL A 132 -1.50 -4.28 -12.90
CA VAL A 132 -2.30 -5.45 -12.54
C VAL A 132 -1.76 -6.69 -13.25
N ARG A 133 -1.56 -6.60 -14.56
CA ARG A 133 -1.00 -7.65 -15.40
C ARG A 133 0.36 -8.13 -14.86
N ASP A 134 1.25 -7.19 -14.50
CA ASP A 134 2.54 -7.49 -13.92
C ASP A 134 2.43 -8.13 -12.54
N THR A 135 1.50 -7.67 -11.70
CA THR A 135 1.27 -8.31 -10.40
C THR A 135 0.93 -9.78 -10.55
N PHE A 136 0.09 -10.15 -11.54
CA PHE A 136 -0.22 -11.55 -11.83
C PHE A 136 0.96 -12.30 -12.45
N SER A 137 1.65 -11.71 -13.43
CA SER A 137 2.74 -12.37 -14.17
C SER A 137 4.00 -12.60 -13.32
N PHE A 138 4.29 -11.72 -12.36
CA PHE A 138 5.37 -11.91 -11.39
C PHE A 138 4.95 -12.79 -10.19
N GLY A 139 3.64 -12.99 -9.96
CA GLY A 139 3.13 -13.64 -8.76
C GLY A 139 3.29 -12.78 -7.51
N GLN A 140 3.13 -11.46 -7.64
CA GLN A 140 3.32 -10.46 -6.60
C GLN A 140 2.18 -10.41 -5.58
N VAL A 141 2.49 -9.99 -4.35
CA VAL A 141 1.53 -9.86 -3.23
C VAL A 141 0.84 -8.49 -3.17
N ASN A 142 1.12 -7.56 -4.08
CA ASN A 142 0.69 -6.16 -3.97
C ASN A 142 -0.83 -5.98 -3.95
N LEU A 143 -1.60 -6.78 -4.71
CA LEU A 143 -3.06 -6.76 -4.66
C LEU A 143 -3.61 -7.26 -3.32
N VAL A 144 -2.94 -8.23 -2.70
CA VAL A 144 -3.29 -8.71 -1.35
C VAL A 144 -3.05 -7.60 -0.32
N LEU A 145 -1.91 -6.90 -0.40
CA LEU A 145 -1.61 -5.76 0.47
C LEU A 145 -2.63 -4.63 0.28
N LEU A 146 -2.98 -4.30 -0.96
CA LEU A 146 -4.02 -3.31 -1.27
C LEU A 146 -5.38 -3.73 -0.70
N ALA A 147 -5.75 -5.01 -0.81
CA ALA A 147 -6.99 -5.54 -0.25
C ALA A 147 -7.03 -5.43 1.28
N LEU A 148 -5.94 -5.74 1.98
CA LEU A 148 -5.80 -5.58 3.43
C LEU A 148 -6.02 -4.12 3.86
N VAL A 149 -5.34 -3.18 3.20
CA VAL A 149 -5.46 -1.75 3.50
C VAL A 149 -6.84 -1.20 3.17
N LEU A 150 -7.43 -1.57 2.02
CA LEU A 150 -8.79 -1.17 1.67
C LEU A 150 -9.84 -1.84 2.57
N GLY A 151 -9.53 -3.00 3.16
CA GLY A 151 -10.34 -3.63 4.19
C GLY A 151 -10.49 -2.72 5.41
N ASP A 152 -9.40 -2.11 5.87
CA ASP A 152 -9.45 -1.13 6.97
C ASP A 152 -10.21 0.15 6.58
N ALA A 153 -10.03 0.65 5.36
CA ALA A 153 -10.83 1.77 4.85
C ALA A 153 -12.33 1.45 4.84
N TRP A 154 -12.69 0.23 4.45
CA TRP A 154 -14.06 -0.25 4.45
C TRP A 154 -14.63 -0.38 5.88
N LEU A 155 -13.85 -0.96 6.82
CA LEU A 155 -14.24 -1.07 8.24
C LEU A 155 -14.47 0.31 8.87
N LEU A 156 -13.58 1.28 8.62
CA LEU A 156 -13.72 2.66 9.09
C LEU A 156 -14.98 3.34 8.52
N SER A 157 -15.34 3.01 7.28
CA SER A 157 -16.48 3.61 6.58
C SER A 157 -17.82 2.98 6.95
N THR A 158 -17.84 1.72 7.45
CA THR A 158 -19.05 0.96 7.75
C THR A 158 -19.42 0.92 9.23
N GLY A 159 -18.69 1.66 10.09
CA GLY A 159 -18.95 1.66 11.54
C GLY A 159 -18.35 0.47 12.29
N ARG A 160 -17.64 -0.43 11.61
CA ARG A 160 -16.96 -1.60 12.20
C ARG A 160 -15.53 -1.29 12.64
N ALA A 161 -15.29 -0.06 13.08
CA ALA A 161 -13.97 0.51 13.34
C ALA A 161 -13.15 -0.23 14.42
N ARG A 162 -13.77 -1.12 15.22
CA ARG A 162 -13.05 -1.90 16.25
C ARG A 162 -11.93 -2.79 15.70
N TRP A 163 -12.06 -3.26 14.46
CA TRP A 163 -11.09 -4.11 13.77
C TRP A 163 -10.19 -3.35 12.81
N ALA A 164 -10.45 -2.05 12.60
CA ALA A 164 -9.65 -1.24 11.71
C ALA A 164 -8.22 -1.09 12.26
N GLY A 165 -7.25 -1.18 11.37
CA GLY A 165 -5.83 -1.18 11.66
C GLY A 165 -5.17 -2.56 11.53
N VAL A 166 -5.93 -3.66 11.62
CA VAL A 166 -5.37 -5.02 11.47
C VAL A 166 -4.80 -5.23 10.06
N GLY A 167 -5.55 -4.84 9.03
CA GLY A 167 -5.11 -4.97 7.64
C GLY A 167 -3.88 -4.14 7.33
N ILE A 168 -3.83 -2.88 7.79
CA ILE A 168 -2.67 -1.99 7.65
C ILE A 168 -1.46 -2.57 8.39
N GLY A 169 -1.65 -3.07 9.62
CA GLY A 169 -0.57 -3.66 10.40
C GLY A 169 0.02 -4.91 9.75
N LEU A 170 -0.80 -5.83 9.25
CA LEU A 170 -0.35 -7.01 8.52
C LEU A 170 0.37 -6.61 7.21
N ALA A 171 -0.22 -5.69 6.44
CA ALA A 171 0.40 -5.21 5.21
C ALA A 171 1.77 -4.57 5.47
N ALA A 172 1.91 -3.76 6.54
CA ALA A 172 3.17 -3.14 6.93
C ALA A 172 4.21 -4.18 7.41
N ALA A 173 3.78 -5.25 8.08
CA ALA A 173 4.65 -6.33 8.51
C ALA A 173 5.15 -7.20 7.35
N ILE A 174 4.34 -7.37 6.29
CA ILE A 174 4.75 -8.09 5.06
C ILE A 174 5.64 -7.21 4.18
N LYS A 175 5.34 -5.92 4.07
CA LYS A 175 6.07 -4.94 3.25
C LYS A 175 6.01 -3.57 3.91
N LEU A 176 7.15 -2.88 4.08
CA LEU A 176 7.18 -1.63 4.86
C LEU A 176 6.37 -0.48 4.26
N THR A 177 6.22 -0.43 2.95
CA THR A 177 5.55 0.69 2.25
C THR A 177 4.15 1.01 2.81
N PRO A 178 3.26 0.04 3.16
CA PRO A 178 1.98 0.32 3.77
C PRO A 178 2.02 0.99 5.16
N ALA A 179 3.17 1.06 5.82
CA ALA A 179 3.28 1.72 7.13
C ALA A 179 2.87 3.21 7.10
N ILE A 180 2.94 3.88 5.94
CA ILE A 180 2.46 5.27 5.78
C ILE A 180 0.97 5.41 6.11
N PHE A 181 0.16 4.34 5.97
CA PHE A 181 -1.26 4.36 6.33
C PHE A 181 -1.47 4.45 7.85
N ILE A 182 -0.48 4.08 8.68
CA ILE A 182 -0.53 4.32 10.13
C ILE A 182 -0.52 5.83 10.40
N VAL A 183 0.33 6.59 9.67
CA VAL A 183 0.35 8.05 9.74
C VAL A 183 -0.98 8.64 9.26
N LEU A 184 -1.58 8.09 8.20
CA LEU A 184 -2.91 8.49 7.76
C LEU A 184 -3.97 8.29 8.87
N LEU A 185 -3.93 7.17 9.59
CA LEU A 185 -4.87 6.91 10.70
C LEU A 185 -4.71 7.94 11.82
N LEU A 186 -3.48 8.38 12.12
CA LEU A 186 -3.22 9.46 13.07
C LEU A 186 -3.76 10.80 12.56
N LEU A 187 -3.53 11.14 11.30
CA LEU A 187 -4.10 12.34 10.65
C LEU A 187 -5.63 12.32 10.65
N ALA A 188 -6.22 11.13 10.50
CA ALA A 188 -7.67 10.91 10.58
C ALA A 188 -8.23 10.94 12.01
N ARG A 189 -7.40 11.21 13.02
CA ARG A 189 -7.77 11.19 14.45
C ARG A 189 -8.39 9.85 14.86
N ARG A 190 -7.82 8.75 14.37
CA ARG A 190 -8.22 7.36 14.69
C ARG A 190 -7.12 6.65 15.51
N PRO A 191 -6.76 7.13 16.72
CA PRO A 191 -5.62 6.62 17.48
C PRO A 191 -5.76 5.14 17.85
N ARG A 192 -6.99 4.65 18.06
CA ARG A 192 -7.22 3.21 18.32
C ARG A 192 -6.85 2.36 17.12
N ALA A 193 -7.28 2.74 15.90
CA ALA A 193 -6.92 2.01 14.69
C ALA A 193 -5.42 2.09 14.39
N ALA A 194 -4.78 3.26 14.62
CA ALA A 194 -3.33 3.40 14.51
C ALA A 194 -2.60 2.52 15.53
N GLY A 195 -3.04 2.49 16.79
CA GLY A 195 -2.49 1.62 17.82
C GLY A 195 -2.67 0.13 17.49
N THR A 196 -3.84 -0.26 16.94
CA THR A 196 -4.06 -1.63 16.45
C THR A 196 -3.08 -1.96 15.32
N ALA A 197 -2.88 -1.08 14.33
CA ALA A 197 -1.95 -1.31 13.23
C ALA A 197 -0.51 -1.46 13.71
N VAL A 198 -0.07 -0.57 14.62
CA VAL A 198 1.26 -0.68 15.25
C VAL A 198 1.38 -1.97 16.05
N GLY A 199 0.38 -2.31 16.87
CA GLY A 199 0.38 -3.53 17.67
C GLY A 199 0.47 -4.80 16.83
N VAL A 200 -0.33 -4.88 15.74
CA VAL A 200 -0.28 -6.02 14.80
C VAL A 200 1.07 -6.10 14.10
N ALA A 201 1.60 -4.98 13.59
CA ALA A 201 2.91 -4.96 12.94
C ALA A 201 4.03 -5.36 13.91
N ALA A 202 4.00 -4.83 15.15
CA ALA A 202 4.98 -5.17 16.18
C ALA A 202 4.89 -6.65 16.58
N THR A 203 3.68 -7.19 16.81
CA THR A 203 3.48 -8.61 17.13
C THR A 203 4.01 -9.50 16.00
N ALA A 204 3.70 -9.17 14.75
CA ALA A 204 4.20 -9.90 13.58
C ALA A 204 5.74 -9.85 13.50
N THR A 205 6.34 -8.68 13.75
CA THR A 205 7.80 -8.50 13.77
C THR A 205 8.44 -9.31 14.90
N VAL A 206 7.88 -9.29 16.13
CA VAL A 206 8.37 -10.07 17.26
C VAL A 206 8.23 -11.57 17.00
N LEU A 207 7.10 -12.00 16.44
CA LEU A 207 6.90 -13.41 16.04
C LEU A 207 7.99 -13.84 15.04
N ALA A 208 8.26 -13.02 14.02
CA ALA A 208 9.31 -13.32 13.06
C ALA A 208 10.70 -13.34 13.70
N ALA A 209 10.98 -12.43 14.64
CA ALA A 209 12.24 -12.42 15.37
C ALA A 209 12.41 -13.65 16.28
N TRP A 210 11.31 -14.17 16.82
CA TRP A 210 11.31 -15.41 17.60
C TRP A 210 11.55 -16.65 16.73
N VAL A 211 10.90 -16.71 15.57
CA VAL A 211 10.99 -17.86 14.64
C VAL A 211 12.33 -17.88 13.88
N MET A 212 12.86 -16.72 13.50
CA MET A 212 14.06 -16.56 12.67
C MET A 212 14.95 -15.40 13.17
N PRO A 213 15.59 -15.55 14.35
CA PRO A 213 16.30 -14.44 15.01
C PRO A 213 17.47 -13.89 14.20
N GLY A 214 18.26 -14.75 13.56
CA GLY A 214 19.40 -14.35 12.73
C GLY A 214 18.98 -13.55 11.50
N ALA A 215 17.97 -14.02 10.75
CA ALA A 215 17.41 -13.31 9.60
C ALA A 215 16.76 -11.99 10.01
N SER A 216 16.07 -11.94 11.15
CA SER A 216 15.46 -10.71 11.66
C SER A 216 16.50 -9.67 12.05
N ARG A 217 17.57 -10.07 12.74
CA ARG A 217 18.68 -9.18 13.04
C ARG A 217 19.28 -8.62 11.76
N PHE A 218 19.67 -9.48 10.82
CA PHE A 218 20.25 -9.08 9.55
C PHE A 218 19.35 -8.09 8.79
N TYR A 219 18.04 -8.37 8.71
CA TYR A 219 17.11 -7.47 8.02
C TYR A 219 17.10 -6.06 8.62
N TRP A 220 16.93 -5.95 9.93
CA TRP A 220 16.76 -4.65 10.59
C TRP A 220 18.07 -3.86 10.76
N THR A 221 19.24 -4.54 10.78
CA THR A 221 20.54 -3.87 10.94
C THR A 221 21.25 -3.59 9.63
N GLU A 222 20.95 -4.36 8.56
CA GLU A 222 21.69 -4.30 7.30
C GLU A 222 20.77 -4.20 6.09
N ALA A 223 19.94 -5.22 5.83
CA ALA A 223 19.24 -5.37 4.55
C ALA A 223 18.25 -4.24 4.24
N VAL A 224 17.54 -3.70 5.26
CA VAL A 224 16.55 -2.62 5.08
C VAL A 224 17.20 -1.31 4.62
N TRP A 225 18.49 -1.13 4.88
CA TRP A 225 19.26 0.08 4.54
C TRP A 225 19.98 -0.03 3.19
N ASP A 226 20.05 -1.23 2.62
CA ASP A 226 20.72 -1.53 1.37
C ASP A 226 19.72 -1.72 0.23
N THR A 227 19.45 -0.64 -0.51
CA THR A 227 18.53 -0.67 -1.66
C THR A 227 19.10 -1.43 -2.86
N THR A 228 20.43 -1.66 -2.93
CA THR A 228 21.05 -2.40 -4.04
C THR A 228 20.60 -3.87 -4.07
N ARG A 229 20.20 -4.41 -2.93
CA ARG A 229 19.62 -5.75 -2.81
C ARG A 229 18.28 -5.90 -3.54
N ILE A 230 17.55 -4.80 -3.72
CA ILE A 230 16.23 -4.80 -4.38
C ILE A 230 16.40 -4.67 -5.89
N GLY A 231 17.36 -3.87 -6.33
CA GLY A 231 17.68 -3.66 -7.73
C GLY A 231 18.26 -2.27 -7.99
N ARG A 232 18.54 -1.98 -9.26
CA ARG A 232 19.08 -0.70 -9.70
C ARG A 232 18.05 0.41 -9.52
N LEU A 233 18.46 1.54 -8.95
CA LEU A 233 17.56 2.69 -8.73
C LEU A 233 17.15 3.36 -10.05
N ASP A 234 18.05 3.41 -11.02
CA ASP A 234 17.87 4.02 -12.35
C ASP A 234 17.05 3.15 -13.31
N TYR A 235 16.81 1.87 -12.95
CA TYR A 235 16.04 0.96 -13.80
C TYR A 235 14.67 1.54 -14.17
N VAL A 236 14.31 1.50 -15.45
CA VAL A 236 13.13 2.16 -16.01
C VAL A 236 11.81 1.76 -15.32
N SER A 237 11.72 0.53 -14.82
CA SER A 237 10.57 0.07 -14.05
C SER A 237 10.44 0.75 -12.68
N ASN A 238 11.49 1.42 -12.17
CA ASN A 238 11.44 2.15 -10.91
C ASN A 238 10.73 3.49 -11.08
N GLN A 239 9.45 3.53 -10.82
CA GLN A 239 8.57 4.68 -10.96
C GLN A 239 8.37 5.42 -9.62
N SER A 240 9.49 5.67 -8.90
CA SER A 240 9.58 6.47 -7.68
C SER A 240 10.31 7.81 -7.92
N LEU A 241 10.24 8.74 -6.96
CA LEU A 241 11.04 9.97 -7.02
C LEU A 241 12.54 9.67 -7.04
N GLN A 242 12.98 8.64 -6.33
CA GLN A 242 14.39 8.25 -6.31
C GLN A 242 14.81 7.65 -7.65
N GLY A 243 13.90 6.93 -8.35
CA GLY A 243 14.15 6.47 -9.71
C GLY A 243 14.33 7.59 -10.70
N VAL A 244 13.52 8.67 -10.62
CA VAL A 244 13.70 9.89 -11.44
C VAL A 244 15.08 10.49 -11.23
N LEU A 245 15.46 10.70 -9.96
CA LEU A 245 16.73 11.31 -9.61
C LEU A 245 17.93 10.43 -10.00
N ALA A 246 17.79 9.11 -9.90
CA ALA A 246 18.82 8.17 -10.32
C ALA A 246 19.05 8.24 -11.84
N ARG A 247 17.98 8.21 -12.65
CA ARG A 247 18.09 8.37 -14.12
C ARG A 247 18.65 9.72 -14.55
N LEU A 248 18.34 10.79 -13.80
CA LEU A 248 18.91 12.13 -14.07
C LEU A 248 20.40 12.23 -13.70
N ALA A 249 20.84 11.45 -12.72
CA ALA A 249 22.22 11.49 -12.24
C ALA A 249 23.13 10.48 -12.94
N ASP A 250 22.57 9.50 -13.66
CA ASP A 250 23.34 8.42 -14.29
C ASP A 250 24.49 9.00 -15.17
N PRO A 251 25.74 8.51 -15.02
CA PRO A 251 26.20 7.39 -14.21
C PRO A 251 26.56 7.73 -12.74
N ALA A 252 26.34 8.96 -12.29
CA ALA A 252 26.61 9.39 -10.92
C ALA A 252 25.51 8.91 -9.92
N GLU A 253 25.85 8.97 -8.63
CA GLU A 253 24.87 8.69 -7.57
C GLU A 253 23.83 9.80 -7.42
N PRO A 254 22.55 9.47 -7.21
CA PRO A 254 21.48 10.46 -7.03
C PRO A 254 21.69 11.27 -5.75
N SER A 255 21.45 12.58 -5.83
CA SER A 255 21.58 13.49 -4.68
C SER A 255 20.57 13.15 -3.58
N ARG A 256 21.07 12.80 -2.39
CA ARG A 256 20.25 12.55 -1.19
C ARG A 256 19.48 13.81 -0.76
N ALA A 257 20.09 15.00 -0.91
CA ALA A 257 19.44 16.27 -0.58
C ALA A 257 18.28 16.56 -1.53
N ALA A 258 18.47 16.35 -2.85
CA ALA A 258 17.41 16.51 -3.83
C ALA A 258 16.24 15.54 -3.57
N TRP A 259 16.55 14.29 -3.23
CA TRP A 259 15.53 13.33 -2.84
C TRP A 259 14.77 13.76 -1.57
N ALA A 260 15.48 14.21 -0.53
CA ALA A 260 14.86 14.63 0.72
C ALA A 260 13.93 15.85 0.50
N LEU A 261 14.35 16.83 -0.31
CA LEU A 261 13.52 17.99 -0.65
C LEU A 261 12.26 17.58 -1.45
N ALA A 262 12.41 16.73 -2.46
CA ALA A 262 11.28 16.22 -3.24
C ALA A 262 10.32 15.40 -2.37
N ALA A 263 10.85 14.55 -1.49
CA ALA A 263 10.06 13.77 -0.54
C ALA A 263 9.29 14.66 0.45
N LEU A 264 9.93 15.69 0.99
CA LEU A 264 9.28 16.67 1.88
C LEU A 264 8.16 17.43 1.15
N ALA A 265 8.38 17.83 -0.11
CA ALA A 265 7.35 18.48 -0.92
C ALA A 265 6.13 17.56 -1.14
N VAL A 266 6.37 16.31 -1.52
CA VAL A 266 5.32 15.29 -1.70
C VAL A 266 4.59 15.01 -0.38
N LEU A 267 5.30 14.89 0.74
CA LEU A 267 4.70 14.73 2.07
C LEU A 267 3.83 15.93 2.45
N GLY A 268 4.30 17.16 2.20
CA GLY A 268 3.53 18.36 2.46
C GLY A 268 2.21 18.40 1.66
N VAL A 269 2.28 18.12 0.36
CA VAL A 269 1.11 18.03 -0.52
C VAL A 269 0.17 16.92 -0.06
N TRP A 270 0.71 15.73 0.24
CA TRP A 270 -0.08 14.61 0.73
C TRP A 270 -0.81 14.94 2.02
N VAL A 271 -0.11 15.46 3.04
CA VAL A 271 -0.71 15.82 4.33
C VAL A 271 -1.82 16.85 4.14
N TRP A 272 -1.54 17.90 3.35
CA TRP A 272 -2.53 18.95 3.06
C TRP A 272 -3.78 18.37 2.39
N ARG A 273 -3.62 17.56 1.33
CA ARG A 273 -4.73 16.98 0.59
C ARG A 273 -5.48 15.90 1.37
N ALA A 274 -4.75 15.03 2.09
CA ALA A 274 -5.35 14.01 2.93
C ALA A 274 -6.20 14.63 4.05
N ARG A 275 -5.71 15.70 4.71
CA ARG A 275 -6.49 16.44 5.71
C ARG A 275 -7.76 17.05 5.13
N ARG A 276 -7.70 17.60 3.91
CA ARG A 276 -8.90 18.12 3.22
C ARG A 276 -9.91 17.02 2.91
N ALA A 277 -9.44 15.88 2.42
CA ALA A 277 -10.30 14.73 2.16
C ALA A 277 -10.97 14.22 3.45
N LEU A 278 -10.19 14.09 4.53
CA LEU A 278 -10.70 13.66 5.84
C LEU A 278 -11.69 14.66 6.44
N ALA A 279 -11.45 15.96 6.33
CA ALA A 279 -12.37 17.01 6.76
C ALA A 279 -13.73 16.96 6.03
N ALA A 280 -13.72 16.49 4.78
CA ALA A 280 -14.93 16.25 3.98
C ALA A 280 -15.53 14.84 4.17
N ASP A 281 -15.04 14.05 5.13
CA ASP A 281 -15.44 12.66 5.38
C ASP A 281 -15.20 11.71 4.16
N ASP A 282 -14.22 12.07 3.32
CA ASP A 282 -13.81 11.27 2.15
C ASP A 282 -12.64 10.35 2.52
N VAL A 283 -12.97 9.29 3.25
CA VAL A 283 -11.98 8.29 3.71
C VAL A 283 -11.30 7.61 2.53
N LEU A 284 -12.07 7.23 1.50
CA LEU A 284 -11.50 6.55 0.32
C LEU A 284 -10.55 7.46 -0.45
N GLY A 285 -10.88 8.75 -0.59
CA GLY A 285 -9.99 9.75 -1.19
C GLY A 285 -8.69 9.90 -0.41
N ALA A 286 -8.76 9.93 0.94
CA ALA A 286 -7.57 10.01 1.78
C ALA A 286 -6.68 8.76 1.64
N PHE A 287 -7.26 7.56 1.58
CA PHE A 287 -6.52 6.32 1.33
C PHE A 287 -5.91 6.29 -0.07
N ALA A 288 -6.64 6.73 -1.10
CA ALA A 288 -6.13 6.83 -2.46
C ALA A 288 -4.91 7.76 -2.53
N LEU A 289 -4.99 8.97 -1.96
CA LEU A 289 -3.86 9.91 -1.90
C LEU A 289 -2.66 9.32 -1.16
N THR A 290 -2.89 8.52 -0.12
CA THR A 290 -1.81 7.87 0.64
C THR A 290 -1.11 6.79 -0.18
N GLY A 291 -1.85 6.01 -0.97
CA GLY A 291 -1.27 5.05 -1.91
C GLY A 291 -0.39 5.71 -2.97
N LEU A 292 -0.81 6.88 -3.50
CA LEU A 292 0.01 7.67 -4.44
C LEU A 292 1.30 8.16 -3.77
N ALA A 293 1.20 8.72 -2.56
CA ALA A 293 2.36 9.19 -1.80
C ALA A 293 3.31 8.03 -1.47
N ALA A 294 2.79 6.86 -1.11
CA ALA A 294 3.58 5.66 -0.88
C ALA A 294 4.43 5.26 -2.08
N CYS A 295 3.85 5.28 -3.29
CA CYS A 295 4.57 4.97 -4.53
C CYS A 295 5.68 5.99 -4.83
N LEU A 296 5.43 7.27 -4.59
CA LEU A 296 6.41 8.33 -4.86
C LEU A 296 7.57 8.34 -3.87
N LEU A 297 7.29 8.08 -2.58
CA LEU A 297 8.25 8.19 -1.48
C LEU A 297 9.11 6.93 -1.30
N SER A 298 8.61 5.77 -1.72
CA SER A 298 9.38 4.52 -1.67
C SER A 298 10.66 4.67 -2.52
N PRO A 299 11.84 4.22 -2.04
CA PRO A 299 13.06 4.25 -2.85
C PRO A 299 12.91 3.52 -4.18
N ILE A 300 12.20 2.40 -4.14
CA ILE A 300 11.93 1.58 -5.33
C ILE A 300 10.43 1.31 -5.41
N THR A 301 9.85 1.74 -6.52
CA THR A 301 8.46 1.49 -6.90
C THR A 301 8.42 0.89 -8.30
N TRP A 302 8.46 -0.43 -8.36
CA TRP A 302 8.31 -1.14 -9.63
C TRP A 302 6.92 -0.92 -10.24
N VAL A 303 6.78 -1.09 -11.54
CA VAL A 303 5.51 -0.91 -12.26
C VAL A 303 4.36 -1.68 -11.59
N HIS A 304 4.58 -2.92 -11.15
CA HIS A 304 3.55 -3.71 -10.47
C HIS A 304 3.16 -3.17 -9.07
N HIS A 305 3.95 -2.26 -8.46
CA HIS A 305 3.53 -1.56 -7.25
C HIS A 305 2.42 -0.52 -7.54
N LEU A 306 2.30 -0.06 -8.78
CA LEU A 306 1.31 0.95 -9.15
C LEU A 306 -0.15 0.44 -9.13
N VAL A 307 -0.41 -0.79 -8.67
CA VAL A 307 -1.78 -1.21 -8.27
C VAL A 307 -2.36 -0.30 -7.19
N TRP A 308 -1.52 0.42 -6.43
CA TRP A 308 -1.93 1.47 -5.49
C TRP A 308 -2.63 2.67 -6.15
N LEU A 309 -2.57 2.80 -7.48
CA LEU A 309 -3.31 3.80 -8.25
C LEU A 309 -4.78 3.40 -8.48
N LEU A 310 -5.15 2.12 -8.30
CA LEU A 310 -6.52 1.63 -8.54
C LEU A 310 -7.61 2.42 -7.81
N PRO A 311 -7.45 2.78 -6.50
CA PRO A 311 -8.43 3.63 -5.83
C PRO A 311 -8.58 5.01 -6.47
N SER A 312 -7.47 5.62 -6.89
CA SER A 312 -7.46 6.93 -7.55
C SER A 312 -8.13 6.88 -8.92
N LEU A 313 -7.86 5.85 -9.71
CA LEU A 313 -8.51 5.64 -11.02
C LEU A 313 -10.02 5.40 -10.86
N ALA A 314 -10.45 4.63 -9.85
CA ALA A 314 -11.85 4.40 -9.55
C ALA A 314 -12.59 5.69 -9.14
N ILE A 315 -11.95 6.58 -8.36
CA ILE A 315 -12.47 7.89 -8.00
C ILE A 315 -12.57 8.78 -9.24
N LEU A 316 -11.48 8.87 -10.02
CA LEU A 316 -11.41 9.72 -11.21
C LEU A 316 -12.44 9.30 -12.26
N PHE A 317 -12.55 8.00 -12.54
CA PHE A 317 -13.55 7.45 -13.43
C PHE A 317 -14.98 7.72 -12.93
N GLY A 318 -15.20 7.49 -11.63
CA GLY A 318 -16.51 7.71 -11.01
C GLY A 318 -16.99 9.16 -11.10
N GLU A 319 -16.10 10.13 -10.96
CA GLU A 319 -16.39 11.55 -11.12
C GLU A 319 -16.45 11.92 -12.61
N GLY A 320 -15.64 11.26 -13.43
CA GLY A 320 -15.62 11.43 -14.87
C GLY A 320 -16.95 11.12 -15.56
N LEU A 321 -17.72 10.16 -15.04
CA LEU A 321 -19.09 9.89 -15.53
C LEU A 321 -20.04 11.08 -15.42
N ARG A 322 -19.70 12.07 -14.57
CA ARG A 322 -20.47 13.31 -14.39
C ARG A 322 -19.84 14.50 -15.11
N ARG A 323 -18.53 14.46 -15.35
CA ARG A 323 -17.73 15.55 -15.92
C ARG A 323 -16.90 15.01 -17.07
N ARG A 324 -17.37 15.20 -18.28
CA ARG A 324 -16.74 14.69 -19.52
C ARG A 324 -15.23 14.93 -19.58
N ARG A 325 -14.76 16.08 -19.09
CA ARG A 325 -13.33 16.41 -19.03
C ARG A 325 -12.53 15.42 -18.18
N LEU A 326 -13.04 15.05 -17.01
CA LEU A 326 -12.39 14.06 -16.14
C LEU A 326 -12.44 12.65 -16.72
N LEU A 327 -13.49 12.35 -17.51
CA LEU A 327 -13.58 11.06 -18.19
C LEU A 327 -12.51 10.93 -19.27
N TRP A 328 -12.24 12.00 -20.04
CA TRP A 328 -11.14 12.01 -20.99
C TRP A 328 -9.79 11.86 -20.31
N ILE A 329 -9.57 12.57 -19.21
CA ILE A 329 -8.33 12.44 -18.41
C ILE A 329 -8.19 10.99 -17.93
N ALA A 330 -9.24 10.41 -17.34
CA ALA A 330 -9.23 9.02 -16.89
C ALA A 330 -8.91 8.05 -18.04
N GLY A 331 -9.49 8.27 -19.23
CA GLY A 331 -9.21 7.48 -20.43
C GLY A 331 -7.77 7.57 -20.90
N CYS A 332 -7.21 8.79 -20.97
CA CYS A 332 -5.81 8.99 -21.35
C CYS A 332 -4.84 8.33 -20.35
N LEU A 333 -5.06 8.52 -19.04
CA LEU A 333 -4.23 7.88 -18.01
C LEU A 333 -4.34 6.36 -18.07
N TYR A 334 -5.55 5.83 -18.30
CA TYR A 334 -5.76 4.41 -18.45
C TYR A 334 -5.00 3.84 -19.67
N VAL A 335 -5.06 4.50 -20.83
CA VAL A 335 -4.34 4.08 -22.04
C VAL A 335 -2.82 4.09 -21.79
N LEU A 336 -2.29 5.14 -21.15
CA LEU A 336 -0.87 5.21 -20.80
C LEU A 336 -0.46 4.07 -19.85
N LEU A 337 -1.29 3.75 -18.85
CA LEU A 337 -1.01 2.66 -17.91
C LEU A 337 -1.22 1.25 -18.52
N CYS A 338 -1.84 1.13 -19.69
CA CYS A 338 -1.95 -0.13 -20.44
C CYS A 338 -0.82 -0.32 -21.45
N SER A 339 -0.23 0.79 -21.92
CA SER A 339 0.67 0.82 -23.09
C SER A 339 2.08 0.30 -22.82
N SER A 340 2.48 0.12 -21.56
CA SER A 340 3.86 -0.20 -21.17
C SER A 340 4.89 0.82 -21.72
N VAL A 341 4.46 2.08 -21.88
CA VAL A 341 5.22 3.14 -22.56
C VAL A 341 6.61 3.38 -21.98
N VAL A 342 6.78 3.21 -20.67
CA VAL A 342 8.08 3.45 -20.01
C VAL A 342 9.19 2.55 -20.56
N TRP A 343 8.85 1.35 -21.05
CA TRP A 343 9.80 0.38 -21.58
C TRP A 343 10.43 0.77 -22.94
N LEU A 344 9.89 1.79 -23.61
CA LEU A 344 10.51 2.35 -24.81
C LEU A 344 11.87 2.99 -24.51
N TRP A 345 12.13 3.37 -23.26
CA TRP A 345 13.38 3.95 -22.78
C TRP A 345 14.20 2.98 -21.91
N PHE A 346 14.05 1.69 -22.16
CA PHE A 346 14.77 0.65 -21.39
C PHE A 346 16.29 0.71 -21.60
N ASP A 347 16.72 0.90 -22.83
CA ASP A 347 18.14 0.93 -23.19
C ASP A 347 18.77 2.30 -23.00
N ASP A 348 18.01 3.38 -23.21
CA ASP A 348 18.47 4.75 -23.07
C ASP A 348 17.34 5.67 -22.58
N ALA A 349 17.50 6.20 -21.37
CA ALA A 349 16.58 7.14 -20.75
C ALA A 349 17.13 8.58 -20.72
N SER A 350 18.16 8.87 -21.50
CA SER A 350 18.78 10.20 -21.58
C SER A 350 17.93 11.20 -22.39
N GLY A 351 18.30 12.46 -22.33
CA GLY A 351 17.59 13.51 -23.06
C GLY A 351 16.24 13.91 -22.46
N ILE A 352 15.57 14.87 -23.11
CA ILE A 352 14.26 15.38 -22.65
C ILE A 352 13.16 14.32 -22.84
N ASP A 353 13.18 13.62 -23.94
CA ASP A 353 12.24 12.54 -24.24
C ASP A 353 12.41 11.36 -23.27
N GLY A 354 13.66 10.97 -22.96
CA GLY A 354 13.97 10.00 -21.94
C GLY A 354 13.49 10.44 -20.56
N PHE A 355 13.74 11.69 -20.18
CA PHE A 355 13.27 12.25 -18.90
C PHE A 355 11.74 12.23 -18.79
N VAL A 356 11.00 12.59 -19.84
CA VAL A 356 9.54 12.58 -19.82
C VAL A 356 8.99 11.17 -19.92
N GLY A 357 9.49 10.40 -20.87
CA GLY A 357 8.94 9.10 -21.24
C GLY A 357 9.24 7.99 -20.24
N SER A 358 10.51 7.84 -19.82
CA SER A 358 10.89 6.81 -18.83
C SER A 358 10.24 7.04 -17.46
N ASN A 359 9.80 8.26 -17.16
CA ASN A 359 9.16 8.64 -15.90
C ASN A 359 7.64 8.84 -16.01
N THR A 360 7.01 8.40 -17.10
CA THR A 360 5.58 8.65 -17.37
C THR A 360 4.68 8.29 -16.19
N TYR A 361 4.93 7.18 -15.52
CA TYR A 361 4.06 6.75 -14.41
C TYR A 361 4.33 7.55 -13.13
N VAL A 362 5.51 8.12 -12.96
CA VAL A 362 5.78 9.10 -11.89
C VAL A 362 4.95 10.36 -12.12
N TRP A 363 4.92 10.86 -13.37
CA TRP A 363 4.15 12.06 -13.72
C TRP A 363 2.64 11.83 -13.56
N ILE A 364 2.14 10.65 -13.93
CA ILE A 364 0.76 10.25 -13.67
C ILE A 364 0.46 10.26 -12.16
N THR A 365 1.34 9.65 -11.36
CA THR A 365 1.16 9.54 -9.90
C THR A 365 1.19 10.92 -9.23
N LEU A 366 2.11 11.81 -9.64
CA LEU A 366 2.17 13.21 -9.19
C LEU A 366 0.93 13.99 -9.63
N GLY A 367 0.53 13.86 -10.90
CA GLY A 367 -0.67 14.50 -11.43
C GLY A 367 -1.94 14.10 -10.68
N LEU A 368 -2.06 12.81 -10.33
CA LEU A 368 -3.15 12.31 -9.48
C LEU A 368 -3.02 12.82 -8.05
N LEU A 369 -1.83 12.83 -7.46
CA LEU A 369 -1.62 13.37 -6.13
C LEU A 369 -2.04 14.85 -6.05
N LEU A 370 -1.79 15.65 -7.10
CA LEU A 370 -2.14 17.06 -7.16
C LEU A 370 -3.59 17.33 -7.57
N GLY A 371 -4.14 16.56 -8.51
CA GLY A 371 -5.40 16.85 -9.20
C GLY A 371 -6.57 15.93 -8.91
N LEU A 372 -6.40 14.82 -8.14
CA LEU A 372 -7.50 13.89 -7.86
C LEU A 372 -8.68 14.62 -7.20
N PRO A 373 -9.92 14.50 -7.71
CA PRO A 373 -11.10 15.17 -7.13
C PRO A 373 -11.51 14.50 -5.81
N VAL A 374 -10.90 14.92 -4.71
CA VAL A 374 -11.20 14.46 -3.34
C VAL A 374 -11.95 15.52 -2.54
N GLY A 375 -12.62 15.11 -1.46
CA GLY A 375 -13.34 16.01 -0.56
C GLY A 375 -14.76 16.36 -1.05
N GLN A 376 -15.27 15.70 -2.08
CA GLN A 376 -16.65 15.84 -2.54
C GLN A 376 -17.55 14.82 -1.83
N ALA A 377 -17.78 15.01 -0.54
CA ALA A 377 -18.39 14.04 0.38
C ALA A 377 -19.76 13.49 -0.05
N ARG A 378 -20.50 14.19 -0.90
CA ARG A 378 -21.81 13.71 -1.42
C ARG A 378 -21.67 12.74 -2.61
N VAL A 379 -20.53 12.77 -3.31
CA VAL A 379 -20.31 12.04 -4.56
C VAL A 379 -19.56 10.74 -4.36
N ASN A 380 -18.58 10.76 -3.47
CA ASN A 380 -17.68 9.63 -3.22
C ASN A 380 -18.08 8.82 -1.98
N ARG A 381 -19.28 9.02 -1.41
CA ARG A 381 -19.73 8.12 -0.34
C ARG A 381 -19.82 6.71 -0.90
N PRO A 382 -19.05 5.77 -0.35
CA PRO A 382 -19.17 4.38 -0.73
C PRO A 382 -20.62 3.92 -0.52
N PRO A 383 -21.18 3.08 -1.37
CA PRO A 383 -22.59 2.70 -1.37
C PRO A 383 -23.11 2.17 -0.02
N TRP A 384 -22.23 1.51 0.76
CA TRP A 384 -22.55 0.96 2.08
C TRP A 384 -22.85 2.04 3.16
N ARG A 385 -22.31 3.28 3.01
CA ARG A 385 -22.63 4.39 3.93
C ARG A 385 -24.03 4.99 3.71
N ARG A 386 -24.60 4.81 2.53
CA ARG A 386 -25.97 5.29 2.24
C ARG A 386 -27.00 4.47 3.00
N ARG A 387 -26.82 3.14 3.12
CA ARG A 387 -27.78 2.25 3.81
C ARG A 387 -27.89 2.47 5.31
N THR A 388 -26.80 2.86 6.00
CA THR A 388 -26.82 3.03 7.46
C THR A 388 -27.52 4.31 7.93
N ARG A 389 -27.72 5.31 7.05
CA ARG A 389 -28.46 6.53 7.38
C ARG A 389 -29.95 6.43 7.05
N ASP A 390 -30.28 5.67 6.02
CA ASP A 390 -31.68 5.48 5.61
C ASP A 390 -32.43 4.49 6.52
N THR A 391 -31.70 3.77 7.40
CA THR A 391 -32.24 2.85 8.41
C THR A 391 -32.23 3.45 9.83
N ALA A 392 -31.77 4.68 10.01
CA ALA A 392 -31.95 5.36 11.28
C ALA A 392 -33.45 5.68 11.45
N PRO A 393 -34.10 5.23 12.53
CA PRO A 393 -35.50 5.59 12.77
C PRO A 393 -35.63 7.12 12.80
N ALA A 394 -36.67 7.64 12.16
CA ALA A 394 -37.00 9.05 12.23
C ALA A 394 -37.04 9.47 13.72
N PRO A 395 -36.51 10.67 14.07
CA PRO A 395 -36.62 11.12 15.43
C PRO A 395 -38.11 11.12 15.83
N SER A 396 -38.41 10.41 16.91
CA SER A 396 -39.77 10.36 17.49
C SER A 396 -40.29 11.79 17.65
N PRO A 397 -41.53 12.10 17.28
CA PRO A 397 -42.05 13.43 17.48
C PRO A 397 -41.92 13.80 18.95
N ALA A 398 -41.37 14.99 19.20
CA ALA A 398 -41.18 15.53 20.54
C ALA A 398 -42.48 15.46 21.33
N ALA A 399 -42.45 14.86 22.51
CA ALA A 399 -43.58 14.89 23.44
C ALA A 399 -44.01 16.33 23.71
N PRO A 400 -45.29 16.62 23.80
CA PRO A 400 -45.78 18.00 24.04
C PRO A 400 -45.20 18.56 25.33
N ALA A 401 -44.73 19.78 25.27
CA ALA A 401 -44.18 20.54 26.39
C ALA A 401 -45.12 20.51 27.57
N ARG A 402 -44.66 20.03 28.73
CA ARG A 402 -45.38 20.16 30.00
C ARG A 402 -45.43 21.63 30.39
N VAL A 403 -46.65 22.12 30.63
CA VAL A 403 -46.92 23.41 31.20
C VAL A 403 -46.28 23.49 32.60
N PRO A 404 -45.62 24.59 32.99
CA PRO A 404 -45.02 24.71 34.30
C PRO A 404 -46.11 24.96 35.36
N ALA A 405 -46.09 24.16 36.43
CA ALA A 405 -46.92 24.39 37.64
C ALA A 405 -46.30 25.50 38.49
N SER A 406 -47.17 26.36 39.05
CA SER A 406 -46.83 27.48 39.88
C SER A 406 -46.17 27.13 41.24
N PRO A 407 -45.42 28.06 41.84
CA PRO A 407 -44.59 27.80 43.01
C PRO A 407 -45.35 27.76 44.31
N SER A 408 -45.08 26.78 45.15
CA SER A 408 -45.48 26.78 46.57
C SER A 408 -44.26 27.07 47.46
N GLN A 409 -44.53 27.90 48.49
CA GLN A 409 -43.64 28.56 49.44
C GLN A 409 -42.77 27.59 50.33
N PRO A 410 -41.81 28.18 51.08
CA PRO A 410 -40.77 27.44 51.76
C PRO A 410 -41.11 27.10 53.22
N THR A 411 -40.53 26.01 53.71
CA THR A 411 -40.44 25.78 55.18
C THR A 411 -38.96 25.51 55.53
N GLU A 412 -38.56 26.25 56.57
CA GLU A 412 -37.25 26.34 57.16
C GLU A 412 -36.82 25.09 58.00
N PRO A 413 -35.67 25.14 58.67
CA PRO A 413 -34.76 23.99 58.70
C PRO A 413 -34.69 23.33 60.08
N SER A 414 -34.11 22.16 60.18
CA SER A 414 -33.66 21.60 61.46
C SER A 414 -32.24 20.99 61.32
N SER A 415 -31.49 21.44 62.28
CA SER A 415 -30.09 21.30 62.61
C SER A 415 -29.62 19.92 63.07
N ALA A 416 -28.32 19.84 63.15
CA ALA A 416 -27.44 19.06 64.03
C ALA A 416 -26.81 17.83 63.33
N ALA A 417 -25.58 17.56 63.40
CA ALA A 417 -24.41 17.76 64.18
C ALA A 417 -23.32 16.86 63.56
N MET A 418 -22.16 17.41 63.34
CA MET A 418 -20.91 17.18 64.10
C MET A 418 -20.36 15.74 64.18
N ALA A 419 -19.18 15.51 63.63
CA ALA A 419 -17.91 15.21 64.32
C ALA A 419 -16.87 14.63 63.32
N THR A 420 -15.77 15.30 63.07
CA THR A 420 -14.43 15.22 63.62
C THR A 420 -13.62 13.99 63.27
N GLY A 421 -12.41 14.23 62.78
CA GLY A 421 -11.22 13.50 63.10
C GLY A 421 -10.23 13.34 61.92
N THR A 422 -9.33 14.30 61.77
CA THR A 422 -7.85 14.30 61.96
C THR A 422 -7.13 13.11 61.37
N ALA A 423 -6.23 13.27 60.48
CA ALA A 423 -4.90 13.88 60.42
C ALA A 423 -3.79 12.81 60.42
N VAL A 424 -2.71 13.20 59.74
CA VAL A 424 -1.28 12.86 59.95
C VAL A 424 -0.63 11.99 58.87
N GLY A 425 0.26 12.65 58.03
CA GLY A 425 1.43 12.06 57.47
C GLY A 425 2.57 12.00 58.54
N PRO A 426 3.81 11.84 58.32
CA PRO A 426 4.67 12.22 57.17
C PRO A 426 5.82 11.23 56.83
N ALA A 427 6.48 11.47 55.72
CA ALA A 427 7.90 11.77 55.46
C ALA A 427 9.06 10.81 55.82
N VAL A 428 10.11 11.00 54.96
CA VAL A 428 11.58 10.85 55.26
C VAL A 428 12.14 9.47 54.90
N ASP A 429 13.22 9.31 54.24
CA ASP A 429 14.37 10.03 53.68
C ASP A 429 15.49 9.02 53.36
N THR A 430 16.29 9.39 52.41
CA THR A 430 17.75 9.25 52.31
C THR A 430 18.45 7.94 51.95
N ARG A 431 19.25 8.11 50.94
CA ARG A 431 20.72 8.07 50.82
C ARG A 431 21.45 6.87 50.23
N ARG A 432 22.18 7.26 49.17
CA ARG A 432 23.64 7.04 48.91
C ARG A 432 24.10 5.58 48.71
N GLY A 433 24.77 5.32 47.64
CA GLY A 433 26.12 5.66 47.27
C GLY A 433 26.79 4.50 46.60
N GLY A 434 27.71 4.77 45.72
CA GLY A 434 28.86 3.89 45.49
C GLY A 434 29.29 3.69 44.05
N ARG A 435 30.24 4.52 43.66
CA ARG A 435 31.16 4.38 42.51
C ARG A 435 31.89 3.03 42.48
N SER A 436 32.20 2.54 41.28
CA SER A 436 33.61 2.29 40.87
C SER A 436 33.67 1.76 39.43
N GLU A 437 34.28 2.51 38.52
CA GLU A 437 35.10 2.01 37.43
C GLU A 437 36.44 1.45 38.01
N PRO A 438 37.27 0.70 37.26
CA PRO A 438 37.70 0.99 35.89
C PRO A 438 38.22 -0.21 35.04
N THR A 439 38.55 0.14 33.79
CA THR A 439 39.70 -0.30 32.96
C THR A 439 39.69 -1.66 32.27
N GLY A 440 39.90 -1.58 30.95
CA GLY A 440 40.94 -2.35 30.31
C GLY A 440 40.63 -2.92 28.92
N SER A 441 40.96 -2.15 27.83
CA SER A 441 41.83 -2.56 26.74
C SER A 441 41.48 -3.85 25.93
N THR A 442 41.17 -3.78 24.70
CA THR A 442 42.05 -3.94 23.53
C THR A 442 41.21 -4.12 22.25
N ARG A 443 41.43 -3.24 21.32
CA ARG A 443 40.98 -3.39 19.90
C ARG A 443 41.95 -4.32 19.17
N PRO A 444 41.50 -5.15 18.28
CA PRO A 444 42.28 -5.55 17.09
C PRO A 444 41.79 -4.81 15.82
N ALA A 445 42.78 -4.54 14.98
CA ALA A 445 42.76 -3.70 13.80
C ALA A 445 41.88 -4.23 12.67
N ALA A 446 41.30 -3.26 11.92
CA ALA A 446 40.61 -3.49 10.65
C ALA A 446 41.58 -3.81 9.51
N PRO A 447 41.25 -4.68 8.55
CA PRO A 447 41.98 -4.82 7.30
C PRO A 447 41.58 -3.74 6.30
N LYS A 448 42.58 -3.27 5.54
CA LYS A 448 42.51 -2.26 4.48
C LYS A 448 41.66 -2.69 3.31
N PRO A 449 41.00 -1.77 2.59
CA PRO A 449 40.24 -2.07 1.37
C PRO A 449 41.17 -2.38 0.20
N GLN A 450 40.91 -3.46 -0.51
CA GLN A 450 41.50 -3.76 -1.79
C GLN A 450 40.81 -2.97 -2.91
N SER A 451 41.63 -2.48 -3.82
CA SER A 451 41.32 -1.63 -4.96
C SER A 451 40.26 -2.23 -5.92
N SER A 452 39.26 -1.41 -6.22
CA SER A 452 38.25 -1.60 -7.23
C SER A 452 38.82 -1.40 -8.65
N SER A 453 39.20 -2.46 -9.33
CA SER A 453 39.46 -2.39 -10.77
C SER A 453 39.32 -3.76 -11.46
N GLU A 454 38.23 -4.50 -11.17
CA GLU A 454 37.87 -5.67 -11.99
C GLU A 454 36.44 -6.14 -11.65
N ARG A 455 35.42 -5.41 -12.05
CA ARG A 455 34.05 -5.91 -12.22
C ARG A 455 33.20 -4.98 -13.11
N ALA A 456 33.66 -4.80 -14.33
CA ALA A 456 32.80 -4.19 -15.35
C ALA A 456 32.82 -5.13 -16.55
N SER A 457 32.17 -6.27 -16.46
CA SER A 457 31.83 -7.10 -17.63
C SER A 457 31.06 -8.33 -17.17
N SER A 458 29.75 -8.21 -17.01
CA SER A 458 28.77 -9.33 -17.13
C SER A 458 27.35 -8.95 -16.78
N TYR A 459 26.80 -7.87 -17.36
CA TYR A 459 25.36 -7.62 -17.27
C TYR A 459 24.81 -7.13 -18.62
N THR A 460 25.02 -7.93 -19.67
CA THR A 460 24.25 -7.84 -20.92
C THR A 460 23.64 -9.21 -21.20
N ALA A 461 22.68 -9.62 -20.40
CA ALA A 461 21.75 -10.65 -20.84
C ALA A 461 20.54 -9.94 -21.43
N LYS A 462 20.57 -9.69 -22.73
CA LYS A 462 19.40 -9.42 -23.56
C LYS A 462 18.46 -10.63 -23.39
N PRO A 463 17.17 -10.44 -23.11
CA PRO A 463 16.22 -11.56 -23.11
C PRO A 463 16.22 -12.18 -24.51
N PRO A 464 16.11 -13.50 -24.65
CA PRO A 464 15.96 -14.15 -25.95
C PRO A 464 14.68 -13.68 -26.62
N ALA A 465 14.75 -13.52 -27.93
CA ALA A 465 13.69 -13.04 -28.82
C ALA A 465 12.42 -13.89 -28.79
#